data_dfe572c07a439163e8f96656faa2bb89
#
_entry.id   dfe572c07a439163e8f96656faa2bb89
#
_cell.length_a   1.000
_cell.length_b   1.000
_cell.length_c   1.000
_cell.angle_alpha   90.00
_cell.angle_beta   90.00
_cell.angle_gamma   90.00
#
_symmetry.space_group_name_H-M   'P 1'
#
loop_
_entity.id
_entity.type
_entity.pdbx_description
1 polymer ?
#
loop_
_entity_poly.entity_id
_entity_poly.type
_entity_poly.pdbx_seq_one_letter_code
_entity_poly.pdbx_strand_id
1 'polypeptide(L)'
;MNKTGIFYSFNSTKTAKAAEKIKEAFGTDYNITAVNAEELTEELFLSFTNLILGVPTWFDGELPNYWDEFVPAIEGLNLNGKTIAIYGLGNQVEYPENFGDAVGIMAELVQERGAKLVGSTSIEGYIYESSRANIDGKFVGLILDQETQPRLSKDRIVNWVNDLKSQFSW
;
A
#
# COMPACT_ATOMS: atom_id res chain seq x y z
N MET A 1 -4.01 11.52 -20.30
CA MET A 1 -2.82 10.79 -19.77
C MET A 1 -3.10 10.35 -18.36
N ASN A 2 -2.83 9.08 -18.07
CA ASN A 2 -3.04 8.54 -16.72
C ASN A 2 -1.93 9.03 -15.79
N LYS A 3 -2.32 9.47 -14.59
CA LYS A 3 -1.37 9.91 -13.55
C LYS A 3 -1.23 8.83 -12.50
N THR A 4 -0.01 8.57 -12.10
CA THR A 4 0.31 7.60 -11.04
C THR A 4 0.92 8.32 -9.85
N GLY A 5 0.36 8.11 -8.66
CA GLY A 5 0.86 8.68 -7.41
C GLY A 5 1.23 7.60 -6.41
N ILE A 6 2.22 7.88 -5.58
CA ILE A 6 2.55 7.09 -4.40
C ILE A 6 2.32 7.95 -3.16
N PHE A 7 1.41 7.49 -2.30
CA PHE A 7 0.84 8.23 -1.18
C PHE A 7 1.37 7.64 0.13
N TYR A 8 2.15 8.41 0.85
CA TYR A 8 2.71 7.98 2.14
C TYR A 8 3.00 9.20 3.01
N SER A 9 3.17 9.01 4.32
CA SER A 9 3.59 10.09 5.19
C SER A 9 5.04 10.48 4.92
N PHE A 10 5.29 11.73 4.56
CA PHE A 10 6.65 12.26 4.37
C PHE A 10 7.42 12.36 5.68
N ASN A 11 6.73 12.31 6.81
CA ASN A 11 7.33 12.30 8.15
C ASN A 11 7.65 10.89 8.67
N SER A 12 7.30 9.86 7.91
CA SER A 12 7.67 8.48 8.24
C SER A 12 9.12 8.19 7.86
N THR A 13 9.72 7.18 8.49
CA THR A 13 11.08 6.74 8.16
C THR A 13 11.05 5.52 7.25
N LYS A 14 10.49 4.42 7.72
CA LYS A 14 10.52 3.14 6.98
C LYS A 14 9.55 3.13 5.80
N THR A 15 8.36 3.68 5.97
CA THR A 15 7.37 3.78 4.90
C THR A 15 7.87 4.67 3.76
N ALA A 16 8.52 5.80 4.10
CA ALA A 16 9.11 6.70 3.12
C ALA A 16 10.29 6.05 2.37
N LYS A 17 11.17 5.32 3.08
CA LYS A 17 12.26 4.57 2.43
C LYS A 17 11.74 3.51 1.47
N ALA A 18 10.68 2.80 1.85
CA ALA A 18 10.04 1.83 0.98
C ALA A 18 9.47 2.51 -0.27
N ALA A 19 8.83 3.67 -0.11
CA ALA A 19 8.30 4.45 -1.23
C ALA A 19 9.40 4.84 -2.23
N GLU A 20 10.54 5.29 -1.74
CA GLU A 20 11.70 5.63 -2.58
C GLU A 20 12.18 4.41 -3.38
N LYS A 21 12.33 3.26 -2.72
CA LYS A 21 12.74 2.01 -3.38
C LYS A 21 11.73 1.52 -4.40
N ILE A 22 10.44 1.69 -4.13
CA ILE A 22 9.37 1.37 -5.08
C ILE A 22 9.50 2.25 -6.33
N LYS A 23 9.68 3.57 -6.15
CA LYS A 23 9.90 4.49 -7.28
C LYS A 23 11.14 4.13 -8.08
N GLU A 24 12.24 3.83 -7.42
CA GLU A 24 13.49 3.40 -8.08
C GLU A 24 13.28 2.13 -8.90
N ALA A 25 12.51 1.17 -8.38
CA ALA A 25 12.23 -0.08 -9.08
C ALA A 25 11.36 0.12 -10.34
N PHE A 26 10.49 1.12 -10.36
CA PHE A 26 9.77 1.49 -11.59
C PHE A 26 10.72 1.99 -12.68
N GLY A 27 11.75 2.73 -12.29
CA GLY A 27 12.70 3.32 -13.23
C GLY A 27 12.23 4.65 -13.81
N THR A 28 13.06 5.24 -14.66
CA THR A 28 12.84 6.59 -15.20
C THR A 28 11.78 6.67 -16.30
N ASP A 29 11.41 5.52 -16.86
CA ASP A 29 10.38 5.46 -17.91
C ASP A 29 8.95 5.62 -17.36
N TYR A 30 8.79 5.54 -16.04
CA TYR A 30 7.51 5.67 -15.35
C TYR A 30 7.49 6.91 -14.47
N ASN A 31 6.52 7.76 -14.70
CA ASN A 31 6.37 8.99 -13.90
C ASN A 31 5.48 8.75 -12.69
N ILE A 32 6.11 8.56 -11.52
CA ILE A 32 5.44 8.34 -10.24
C ILE A 32 5.57 9.58 -9.37
N THR A 33 4.47 10.22 -9.05
CA THR A 33 4.44 11.42 -8.20
C THR A 33 4.32 11.02 -6.73
N ALA A 34 5.24 11.50 -5.89
CA ALA A 34 5.12 11.33 -4.43
C ALA A 34 4.10 12.33 -3.87
N VAL A 35 3.18 11.85 -3.04
CA VAL A 35 2.13 12.66 -2.43
C VAL A 35 2.14 12.43 -0.92
N ASN A 36 2.17 13.52 -0.14
CA ASN A 36 2.13 13.41 1.31
C ASN A 36 0.73 13.03 1.80
N ALA A 37 0.62 11.84 2.38
CA ALA A 37 -0.65 11.33 2.88
C ALA A 37 -1.21 12.13 4.08
N GLU A 38 -0.37 12.94 4.73
CA GLU A 38 -0.80 13.81 5.83
C GLU A 38 -1.48 15.11 5.36
N GLU A 39 -1.42 15.40 4.05
CA GLU A 39 -1.95 16.62 3.45
C GLU A 39 -2.98 16.34 2.34
N LEU A 40 -3.70 15.21 2.44
CA LEU A 40 -4.64 14.80 1.41
C LEU A 40 -5.91 15.64 1.40
N THR A 41 -6.38 15.91 0.16
CA THR A 41 -7.72 16.39 -0.13
C THR A 41 -8.41 15.39 -1.04
N GLU A 42 -9.73 15.39 -1.07
CA GLU A 42 -10.51 14.56 -1.98
C GLU A 42 -10.13 14.82 -3.45
N GLU A 43 -10.00 16.11 -3.80
CA GLU A 43 -9.60 16.53 -5.14
C GLU A 43 -8.24 15.96 -5.55
N LEU A 44 -7.25 16.08 -4.66
CA LEU A 44 -5.91 15.57 -4.92
C LEU A 44 -5.92 14.05 -5.09
N PHE A 45 -6.61 13.34 -4.20
CA PHE A 45 -6.73 11.89 -4.26
C PHE A 45 -7.38 11.43 -5.57
N LEU A 46 -8.47 12.08 -5.98
CA LEU A 46 -9.18 11.76 -7.22
C LEU A 46 -8.44 12.16 -8.50
N SER A 47 -7.43 13.02 -8.41
CA SER A 47 -6.69 13.48 -9.59
C SER A 47 -5.79 12.42 -10.21
N PHE A 48 -5.55 11.32 -9.52
CA PHE A 48 -4.72 10.21 -10.00
C PHE A 48 -5.58 9.06 -10.51
N THR A 49 -5.09 8.38 -11.54
CA THR A 49 -5.73 7.18 -12.10
C THR A 49 -5.21 5.92 -11.41
N ASN A 50 -3.90 5.85 -11.22
CA ASN A 50 -3.23 4.77 -10.50
C ASN A 50 -2.72 5.31 -9.17
N LEU A 51 -3.03 4.64 -8.09
CA LEU A 51 -2.62 5.06 -6.76
C LEU A 51 -1.89 3.91 -6.05
N ILE A 52 -0.72 4.21 -5.52
CA ILE A 52 0.02 3.31 -4.63
C ILE A 52 -0.09 3.90 -3.23
N LEU A 53 -0.72 3.18 -2.31
CA LEU A 53 -0.94 3.67 -0.95
C LEU A 53 0.02 2.99 0.01
N GLY A 54 0.83 3.79 0.71
CA GLY A 54 1.71 3.33 1.79
C GLY A 54 0.98 3.38 3.12
N VAL A 55 0.64 2.21 3.68
CA VAL A 55 -0.22 2.09 4.84
C VAL A 55 0.43 1.18 5.88
N PRO A 56 1.30 1.73 6.76
CA PRO A 56 1.86 0.94 7.84
C PRO A 56 0.78 0.60 8.88
N THR A 57 0.97 -0.52 9.58
CA THR A 57 0.07 -0.93 10.66
C THR A 57 0.55 -0.34 11.98
N TRP A 58 -0.31 0.43 12.65
CA TRP A 58 -0.05 1.03 13.95
C TRP A 58 -0.84 0.31 15.04
N PHE A 59 -0.35 0.39 16.28
CA PHE A 59 -1.01 -0.18 17.46
C PHE A 59 -1.40 -1.66 17.27
N ASP A 60 -2.58 -2.05 17.66
CA ASP A 60 -3.09 -3.41 17.57
C ASP A 60 -3.80 -3.69 16.23
N GLY A 61 -3.14 -3.36 15.12
CA GLY A 61 -3.69 -3.60 13.78
C GLY A 61 -4.50 -2.44 13.22
N GLU A 62 -4.18 -1.22 13.60
CA GLU A 62 -4.91 -0.02 13.22
C GLU A 62 -4.26 0.75 12.08
N LEU A 63 -5.05 1.56 11.39
CA LEU A 63 -4.56 2.56 10.45
C LEU A 63 -3.76 3.64 11.20
N PRO A 64 -2.70 4.20 10.58
CA PRO A 64 -2.10 5.43 11.07
C PRO A 64 -3.13 6.55 11.15
N ASN A 65 -2.95 7.46 12.11
CA ASN A 65 -3.90 8.54 12.35
C ASN A 65 -4.22 9.36 11.09
N TYR A 66 -3.21 9.67 10.28
CA TYR A 66 -3.41 10.47 9.07
C TYR A 66 -4.25 9.74 8.01
N TRP A 67 -4.20 8.42 7.92
CA TRP A 67 -5.10 7.65 7.08
C TRP A 67 -6.49 7.55 7.71
N ASP A 68 -6.55 7.29 9.00
CA ASP A 68 -7.82 7.17 9.73
C ASP A 68 -8.65 8.46 9.64
N GLU A 69 -7.99 9.62 9.73
CA GLU A 69 -8.63 10.92 9.55
C GLU A 69 -9.19 11.14 8.14
N PHE A 70 -8.60 10.50 7.13
CA PHE A 70 -9.05 10.59 5.74
C PHE A 70 -10.13 9.56 5.38
N VAL A 71 -10.37 8.55 6.21
CA VAL A 71 -11.38 7.49 5.97
C VAL A 71 -12.77 8.06 5.70
N PRO A 72 -13.30 9.03 6.47
CA PRO A 72 -14.61 9.59 6.17
C PRO A 72 -14.72 10.22 4.78
N ALA A 73 -13.64 10.83 4.29
CA ALA A 73 -13.57 11.35 2.93
C ALA A 73 -13.66 10.22 1.90
N ILE A 74 -12.85 9.16 2.07
CA ILE A 74 -12.87 8.01 1.15
C ILE A 74 -14.25 7.36 1.09
N GLU A 75 -14.92 7.22 2.22
CA GLU A 75 -16.26 6.62 2.31
C GLU A 75 -17.32 7.34 1.44
N GLY A 76 -17.11 8.61 1.16
CA GLY A 76 -17.97 9.41 0.29
C GLY A 76 -17.55 9.44 -1.17
N LEU A 77 -16.40 8.85 -1.54
CA LEU A 77 -15.88 8.94 -2.90
C LEU A 77 -16.39 7.79 -3.79
N ASN A 78 -16.46 8.10 -5.08
CA ASN A 78 -16.62 7.11 -6.14
C ASN A 78 -15.25 6.85 -6.76
N LEU A 79 -14.69 5.67 -6.52
CA LEU A 79 -13.37 5.28 -7.01
C LEU A 79 -13.43 4.39 -8.27
N ASN A 80 -14.58 4.35 -8.95
CA ASN A 80 -14.68 3.66 -10.24
C ASN A 80 -13.67 4.26 -11.23
N GLY A 81 -12.97 3.39 -11.95
CA GLY A 81 -11.91 3.80 -12.89
C GLY A 81 -10.55 4.01 -12.24
N LYS A 82 -10.45 3.96 -10.93
CA LYS A 82 -9.16 4.00 -10.23
C LYS A 82 -8.58 2.61 -10.06
N THR A 83 -7.28 2.48 -10.25
CA THR A 83 -6.53 1.25 -9.98
C THR A 83 -5.61 1.52 -8.80
N ILE A 84 -5.77 0.74 -7.74
CA ILE A 84 -5.09 0.99 -6.46
C ILE A 84 -4.27 -0.23 -6.06
N ALA A 85 -3.01 0.00 -5.69
CA ALA A 85 -2.12 -0.97 -5.06
C ALA A 85 -1.73 -0.44 -3.68
N ILE A 86 -1.56 -1.35 -2.72
CA ILE A 86 -1.27 -0.97 -1.34
C ILE A 86 -0.01 -1.70 -0.87
N TYR A 87 0.89 -0.98 -0.23
CA TYR A 87 2.00 -1.59 0.48
C TYR A 87 1.98 -1.17 1.95
N GLY A 88 2.53 -1.98 2.80
CA GLY A 88 2.63 -1.69 4.21
C GLY A 88 3.87 -2.30 4.84
N LEU A 89 4.07 -2.01 6.09
CA LEU A 89 5.14 -2.54 6.91
C LEU A 89 4.54 -3.30 8.09
N GLY A 90 5.21 -4.36 8.50
CA GLY A 90 4.81 -5.13 9.66
C GLY A 90 6.00 -5.83 10.30
N ASN A 91 5.82 -6.33 11.49
CA ASN A 91 6.78 -7.15 12.22
C ASN A 91 6.08 -8.45 12.62
N GLN A 92 6.36 -9.52 11.89
CA GLN A 92 5.68 -10.80 12.06
C GLN A 92 6.05 -11.51 13.36
N VAL A 93 7.19 -11.17 13.95
CA VAL A 93 7.66 -11.76 15.19
C VAL A 93 7.03 -11.10 16.41
N GLU A 94 7.01 -9.75 16.41
CA GLU A 94 6.49 -8.98 17.54
C GLU A 94 4.97 -8.82 17.50
N TYR A 95 4.39 -8.74 16.30
CA TYR A 95 2.95 -8.56 16.09
C TYR A 95 2.36 -9.63 15.15
N PRO A 96 2.45 -10.91 15.51
CA PRO A 96 2.00 -12.00 14.64
C PRO A 96 0.49 -12.07 14.48
N GLU A 97 -0.27 -11.51 15.41
CA GLU A 97 -1.75 -11.54 15.38
C GLU A 97 -2.36 -10.47 14.51
N ASN A 98 -1.58 -9.40 14.20
CA ASN A 98 -2.06 -8.20 13.50
C ASN A 98 -1.14 -7.85 12.34
N PHE A 99 -0.51 -8.85 11.75
CA PHE A 99 0.52 -8.62 10.74
C PHE A 99 -0.06 -7.97 9.47
N GLY A 100 0.34 -6.73 9.22
CA GLY A 100 -0.08 -6.00 8.03
C GLY A 100 -1.58 -5.67 7.95
N ASP A 101 -2.28 -5.66 9.07
CA ASP A 101 -3.73 -5.47 9.12
C ASP A 101 -4.21 -4.19 8.45
N ALA A 102 -3.46 -3.10 8.58
CA ALA A 102 -3.84 -1.83 7.97
C ALA A 102 -3.94 -1.90 6.44
N VAL A 103 -3.11 -2.72 5.81
CA VAL A 103 -3.21 -2.98 4.35
C VAL A 103 -4.56 -3.61 4.01
N GLY A 104 -5.00 -4.58 4.80
CA GLY A 104 -6.31 -5.23 4.62
C GLY A 104 -7.47 -4.28 4.85
N ILE A 105 -7.39 -3.43 5.88
CA ILE A 105 -8.42 -2.42 6.18
C ILE A 105 -8.57 -1.45 5.00
N MET A 106 -7.46 -0.91 4.51
CA MET A 106 -7.49 0.04 3.39
C MET A 106 -7.97 -0.62 2.10
N ALA A 107 -7.56 -1.87 1.83
CA ALA A 107 -7.99 -2.62 0.66
C ALA A 107 -9.51 -2.79 0.62
N GLU A 108 -10.11 -3.20 1.72
CA GLU A 108 -11.56 -3.35 1.84
C GLU A 108 -12.26 -2.02 1.57
N LEU A 109 -11.79 -0.95 2.19
CA LEU A 109 -12.38 0.38 2.05
C LEU A 109 -12.40 0.87 0.59
N VAL A 110 -11.26 0.79 -0.11
CA VAL A 110 -11.17 1.28 -1.49
C VAL A 110 -11.94 0.39 -2.48
N GLN A 111 -11.97 -0.92 -2.25
CA GLN A 111 -12.76 -1.84 -3.07
C GLN A 111 -14.28 -1.59 -2.93
N GLU A 112 -14.76 -1.33 -1.72
CA GLU A 112 -16.16 -0.96 -1.48
C GLU A 112 -16.55 0.33 -2.20
N ARG A 113 -15.59 1.19 -2.49
CA ARG A 113 -15.82 2.43 -3.24
C ARG A 113 -15.67 2.28 -4.75
N GLY A 114 -15.42 1.07 -5.24
CA GLY A 114 -15.36 0.76 -6.66
C GLY A 114 -13.99 0.74 -7.29
N ALA A 115 -12.92 0.91 -6.51
CA ALA A 115 -11.56 0.82 -7.03
C ALA A 115 -11.22 -0.61 -7.46
N LYS A 116 -10.43 -0.73 -8.52
CA LYS A 116 -9.80 -1.98 -8.90
C LYS A 116 -8.53 -2.16 -8.06
N LEU A 117 -8.53 -3.15 -7.18
CA LEU A 117 -7.35 -3.48 -6.37
C LEU A 117 -6.41 -4.38 -7.15
N VAL A 118 -5.14 -4.02 -7.18
CA VAL A 118 -4.06 -4.79 -7.84
C VAL A 118 -2.88 -4.97 -6.89
N GLY A 119 -1.91 -5.78 -7.29
CA GLY A 119 -0.68 -5.93 -6.51
C GLY A 119 -0.79 -6.93 -5.36
N SER A 120 -1.62 -7.96 -5.47
CA SER A 120 -1.62 -9.06 -4.51
C SER A 120 -0.27 -9.80 -4.52
N THR A 121 0.12 -10.34 -3.35
CA THR A 121 1.40 -11.05 -3.20
C THR A 121 1.21 -12.39 -2.48
N SER A 122 2.19 -13.28 -2.62
CA SER A 122 2.20 -14.55 -1.91
C SER A 122 2.45 -14.37 -0.42
N ILE A 123 1.85 -15.23 0.40
CA ILE A 123 2.15 -15.34 1.83
C ILE A 123 3.38 -16.20 2.13
N GLU A 124 3.99 -16.80 1.13
CA GLU A 124 5.19 -17.62 1.31
C GLU A 124 6.36 -16.82 1.90
N GLY A 125 7.07 -17.44 2.83
CA GLY A 125 8.21 -16.81 3.48
C GLY A 125 7.86 -15.95 4.69
N TYR A 126 6.58 -15.84 5.03
CA TYR A 126 6.10 -15.15 6.24
C TYR A 126 5.60 -16.16 7.27
N ILE A 127 5.86 -15.87 8.54
CA ILE A 127 5.36 -16.66 9.67
C ILE A 127 4.62 -15.72 10.61
N TYR A 128 3.30 -15.80 10.62
CA TYR A 128 2.42 -14.98 11.44
C TYR A 128 1.19 -15.80 11.85
N GLU A 129 0.43 -15.33 12.82
CA GLU A 129 -0.79 -16.01 13.27
C GLU A 129 -2.02 -15.59 12.48
N SER A 130 -2.23 -14.31 12.32
CA SER A 130 -3.35 -13.78 11.54
C SER A 130 -3.02 -12.44 10.88
N SER A 131 -3.68 -12.16 9.76
CA SER A 131 -3.55 -10.91 9.03
C SER A 131 -4.86 -10.58 8.30
N ARG A 132 -5.37 -9.38 8.49
CA ARG A 132 -6.51 -8.88 7.72
C ARG A 132 -6.18 -8.65 6.26
N ALA A 133 -4.90 -8.59 5.92
CA ALA A 133 -4.43 -8.49 4.54
C ALA A 133 -4.44 -9.83 3.80
N ASN A 134 -4.51 -10.95 4.52
CA ASN A 134 -4.61 -12.27 3.92
C ASN A 134 -6.07 -12.57 3.56
N ILE A 135 -6.35 -12.58 2.25
CA ILE A 135 -7.64 -12.93 1.70
C ILE A 135 -7.44 -14.13 0.77
N ASP A 136 -8.08 -15.25 1.10
CA ASP A 136 -8.01 -16.50 0.32
C ASP A 136 -6.58 -17.01 0.07
N GLY A 137 -5.71 -16.83 1.07
CA GLY A 137 -4.34 -17.36 1.02
C GLY A 137 -3.33 -16.46 0.31
N LYS A 138 -3.69 -15.22 0.01
CA LYS A 138 -2.79 -14.21 -0.56
C LYS A 138 -2.92 -12.91 0.20
N PHE A 139 -1.83 -12.14 0.28
CA PHE A 139 -1.93 -10.75 0.71
C PHE A 139 -2.55 -9.90 -0.41
N VAL A 140 -3.45 -9.00 -0.03
CA VAL A 140 -4.08 -8.06 -0.97
C VAL A 140 -3.15 -6.94 -1.43
N GLY A 141 -1.95 -6.88 -0.89
CA GLY A 141 -0.92 -5.92 -1.23
C GLY A 141 0.46 -6.44 -0.88
N LEU A 142 1.45 -5.54 -0.82
CA LEU A 142 2.81 -5.86 -0.43
C LEU A 142 3.02 -5.55 1.05
N ILE A 143 3.45 -6.53 1.85
CA ILE A 143 3.83 -6.30 3.23
C ILE A 143 5.34 -6.54 3.38
N LEU A 144 6.06 -5.52 3.83
CA LEU A 144 7.49 -5.59 4.07
C LEU A 144 7.74 -5.75 5.57
N ASP A 145 8.49 -6.76 5.95
CA ASP A 145 8.99 -6.93 7.31
C ASP A 145 10.45 -6.50 7.38
N GLN A 146 10.63 -5.21 7.55
CA GLN A 146 11.96 -4.60 7.61
C GLN A 146 12.69 -4.90 8.92
N GLU A 147 11.95 -5.24 9.98
CA GLU A 147 12.51 -5.54 11.30
C GLU A 147 13.15 -6.93 11.35
N THR A 148 12.44 -7.94 10.83
CA THR A 148 12.87 -9.33 10.95
C THR A 148 13.34 -9.97 9.65
N GLN A 149 12.96 -9.38 8.49
CA GLN A 149 13.33 -9.88 7.16
C GLN A 149 13.86 -8.77 6.23
N PRO A 150 14.77 -7.89 6.68
CA PRO A 150 15.21 -6.76 5.86
C PRO A 150 15.85 -7.17 4.54
N ARG A 151 16.49 -8.33 4.49
CA ARG A 151 17.16 -8.84 3.28
C ARG A 151 16.22 -9.25 2.17
N LEU A 152 14.96 -9.53 2.49
CA LEU A 152 13.94 -9.96 1.52
C LEU A 152 13.19 -8.77 0.90
N SER A 153 13.28 -7.60 1.50
CA SER A 153 12.48 -6.43 1.08
C SER A 153 12.79 -5.98 -0.35
N LYS A 154 14.07 -5.99 -0.74
CA LYS A 154 14.46 -5.57 -2.09
C LYS A 154 13.82 -6.43 -3.18
N ASP A 155 13.92 -7.75 -3.07
CA ASP A 155 13.35 -8.66 -4.06
C ASP A 155 11.82 -8.61 -4.07
N ARG A 156 11.21 -8.50 -2.89
CA ARG A 156 9.77 -8.31 -2.76
C ARG A 156 9.29 -7.05 -3.48
N ILE A 157 10.00 -5.94 -3.32
CA ILE A 157 9.68 -4.69 -4.01
C ILE A 157 9.83 -4.83 -5.52
N VAL A 158 10.95 -5.36 -5.98
CA VAL A 158 11.24 -5.50 -7.43
C VAL A 158 10.18 -6.38 -8.11
N ASN A 159 9.86 -7.52 -7.52
CA ASN A 159 8.85 -8.42 -8.06
C ASN A 159 7.46 -7.77 -8.09
N TRP A 160 7.09 -7.09 -7.01
CA TRP A 160 5.82 -6.39 -6.91
C TRP A 160 5.68 -5.28 -7.96
N VAL A 161 6.72 -4.47 -8.11
CA VAL A 161 6.74 -3.40 -9.12
C VAL A 161 6.64 -3.95 -10.53
N ASN A 162 7.34 -5.06 -10.82
CA ASN A 162 7.22 -5.70 -12.13
C ASN A 162 5.79 -6.14 -12.43
N ASP A 163 5.08 -6.66 -11.43
CA ASP A 163 3.66 -7.00 -11.58
C ASP A 163 2.80 -5.74 -11.80
N LEU A 164 3.05 -4.67 -11.04
CA LEU A 164 2.29 -3.42 -11.18
C LEU A 164 2.47 -2.77 -12.55
N LYS A 165 3.65 -2.89 -13.16
CA LYS A 165 3.89 -2.37 -14.52
C LYS A 165 2.92 -2.93 -15.55
N SER A 166 2.45 -4.16 -15.37
CA SER A 166 1.46 -4.78 -16.26
C SER A 166 0.02 -4.59 -15.79
N GLN A 167 -0.21 -4.22 -14.54
CA GLN A 167 -1.54 -4.10 -13.94
C GLN A 167 -2.08 -2.67 -13.94
N PHE A 168 -1.21 -1.68 -13.93
CA PHE A 168 -1.59 -0.27 -14.05
C PHE A 168 -1.83 0.12 -15.51
N SER A 169 -2.64 1.15 -15.71
CA SER A 169 -2.86 1.81 -17.02
C SER A 169 -1.94 3.02 -17.12
N TRP A 170 -1.04 3.00 -18.06
CA TRP A 170 -0.03 4.07 -18.25
C TRP A 170 -0.42 5.06 -19.35
#